data_689a02ff1dc0ede9050f48bf148835b5
#
_entry.id   689a02ff1dc0ede9050f48bf148835b5
#
_cell.length_a   1.000
_cell.length_b   1.000
_cell.length_c   1.000
_cell.angle_alpha   90.00
_cell.angle_beta   90.00
_cell.angle_gamma   90.00
#
_symmetry.space_group_name_H-M   'P 1'
#
loop_
_entity.id
_entity.type
_entity.pdbx_description
1 polymer ?
#
loop_
_entity_poly.entity_id
_entity_poly.type
_entity_poly.pdbx_seq_one_letter_code
_entity_poly.pdbx_strand_id
1 'polypeptide(L)'
;IHCLAGENGCGKSTLVKCFAGVYTPDLGEIIINGKTYRALTPVQAMQEGIQVIYQDLSLFQHLNVAENIAIGRLKTESKKLINWKYVKTIAEEQLKKIGVSLELDQKIEELSMANKQIVAICRALAQNCKILFMDEPTTALTNAEVERLLKIMIELKKNGMAIIFISHKLDEVFSVADNITIFRNGEKIGDFKSSELDKKSLAYYMTGREVEYPRYIRNEADDTPILEIENLTRKNQFKNISFSVRKGDIIGLTGLLGSG
;
A
#
# COMPACT_ATOMS: atom_id res chain seq x y z
N ILE A 1 -6.50 -3.59 13.03
CA ILE A 1 -6.07 -3.73 11.62
C ILE A 1 -6.23 -5.18 11.22
N HIS A 2 -6.94 -5.43 10.14
CA HIS A 2 -7.14 -6.74 9.55
C HIS A 2 -6.31 -6.85 8.26
N CYS A 3 -5.47 -7.86 8.15
CA CYS A 3 -4.66 -8.06 6.95
C CYS A 3 -5.31 -9.10 6.02
N LEU A 4 -5.36 -8.79 4.72
CA LEU A 4 -5.63 -9.77 3.67
C LEU A 4 -4.30 -10.19 3.04
N ALA A 5 -3.84 -11.40 3.37
CA ALA A 5 -2.58 -11.98 2.90
C ALA A 5 -2.84 -13.00 1.78
N GLY A 6 -1.89 -13.12 0.85
CA GLY A 6 -1.96 -14.08 -0.26
C GLY A 6 -1.10 -13.65 -1.43
N GLU A 7 -0.78 -14.57 -2.33
CA GLU A 7 -0.01 -14.27 -3.54
C GLU A 7 -0.75 -13.35 -4.52
N ASN A 8 -0.03 -12.80 -5.49
CA ASN A 8 -0.63 -12.00 -6.55
C ASN A 8 -1.62 -12.84 -7.37
N GLY A 9 -2.77 -12.24 -7.70
CA GLY A 9 -3.81 -12.94 -8.45
C GLY A 9 -4.75 -13.86 -7.64
N CYS A 10 -4.57 -14.01 -6.31
CA CYS A 10 -5.44 -14.85 -5.49
C CYS A 10 -6.83 -14.25 -5.15
N GLY A 11 -7.19 -13.08 -5.71
CA GLY A 11 -8.53 -12.50 -5.57
C GLY A 11 -8.67 -11.35 -4.58
N LYS A 12 -7.63 -10.92 -3.84
CA LYS A 12 -7.71 -9.85 -2.83
C LYS A 12 -8.25 -8.53 -3.39
N SER A 13 -7.66 -8.02 -4.48
CA SER A 13 -8.10 -6.78 -5.10
C SER A 13 -9.50 -6.89 -5.73
N THR A 14 -9.92 -8.09 -6.16
CA THR A 14 -11.29 -8.35 -6.61
C THR A 14 -12.29 -8.21 -5.45
N LEU A 15 -11.96 -8.80 -4.29
CA LEU A 15 -12.74 -8.65 -3.07
C LEU A 15 -12.87 -7.19 -2.64
N VAL A 16 -11.77 -6.42 -2.67
CA VAL A 16 -11.79 -4.98 -2.37
C VAL A 16 -12.70 -4.22 -3.33
N LYS A 17 -12.69 -4.54 -4.62
CA LYS A 17 -13.59 -3.93 -5.62
C LYS A 17 -15.05 -4.23 -5.36
N CYS A 18 -15.38 -5.41 -4.80
CA CYS A 18 -16.74 -5.71 -4.34
C CYS A 18 -17.15 -4.81 -3.17
N PHE A 19 -16.29 -4.61 -2.17
CA PHE A 19 -16.56 -3.70 -1.06
C PHE A 19 -16.62 -2.22 -1.48
N ALA A 20 -15.83 -1.84 -2.48
CA ALA A 20 -15.90 -0.50 -3.07
C ALA A 20 -17.15 -0.28 -3.95
N GLY A 21 -17.93 -1.32 -4.21
CA GLY A 21 -19.10 -1.26 -5.08
C GLY A 21 -18.78 -1.17 -6.57
N VAL A 22 -17.54 -1.48 -6.97
CA VAL A 22 -17.09 -1.50 -8.37
C VAL A 22 -17.51 -2.80 -9.06
N TYR A 23 -17.48 -3.92 -8.31
CA TYR A 23 -17.92 -5.23 -8.77
C TYR A 23 -19.11 -5.71 -7.97
N THR A 24 -20.04 -6.37 -8.64
CA THR A 24 -21.18 -7.06 -8.01
C THR A 24 -20.73 -8.48 -7.67
N PRO A 25 -20.83 -8.93 -6.41
CA PRO A 25 -20.61 -10.35 -6.07
C PRO A 25 -21.66 -11.23 -6.71
N ASP A 26 -21.30 -12.41 -7.18
CA ASP A 26 -22.24 -13.38 -7.73
C ASP A 26 -23.09 -14.03 -6.63
N LEU A 27 -22.49 -14.34 -5.48
CA LEU A 27 -23.10 -14.98 -4.32
C LEU A 27 -22.63 -14.32 -3.02
N GLY A 28 -23.42 -14.53 -1.96
CA GLY A 28 -23.11 -14.03 -0.62
C GLY A 28 -23.72 -12.66 -0.34
N GLU A 29 -23.38 -12.12 0.82
CA GLU A 29 -23.90 -10.86 1.34
C GLU A 29 -22.79 -10.06 2.02
N ILE A 30 -22.90 -8.74 1.98
CA ILE A 30 -22.03 -7.79 2.68
C ILE A 30 -22.84 -7.20 3.83
N ILE A 31 -22.35 -7.36 5.06
CA ILE A 31 -23.01 -6.82 6.25
C ILE A 31 -22.16 -5.69 6.83
N ILE A 32 -22.73 -4.49 6.92
CA ILE A 32 -22.06 -3.30 7.46
C ILE A 32 -22.96 -2.69 8.53
N ASN A 33 -22.48 -2.60 9.76
CA ASN A 33 -23.23 -2.04 10.89
C ASN A 33 -24.63 -2.66 11.05
N GLY A 34 -24.77 -3.98 10.81
CA GLY A 34 -26.04 -4.71 10.89
C GLY A 34 -26.97 -4.55 9.68
N LYS A 35 -26.60 -3.76 8.68
CA LYS A 35 -27.33 -3.66 7.40
C LYS A 35 -26.76 -4.65 6.40
N THR A 36 -27.63 -5.39 5.74
CA THR A 36 -27.27 -6.41 4.74
C THR A 36 -27.42 -5.86 3.32
N TYR A 37 -26.40 -6.08 2.50
CA TYR A 37 -26.35 -5.71 1.09
C TYR A 37 -26.00 -6.94 0.26
N ARG A 38 -26.77 -7.21 -0.79
CA ARG A 38 -26.38 -8.22 -1.80
C ARG A 38 -25.20 -7.73 -2.66
N ALA A 39 -25.20 -6.44 -2.96
CA ALA A 39 -24.11 -5.73 -3.63
C ALA A 39 -24.15 -4.26 -3.17
N LEU A 40 -22.99 -3.61 -3.21
CA LEU A 40 -22.87 -2.17 -2.97
C LEU A 40 -22.71 -1.44 -4.31
N THR A 41 -23.21 -0.23 -4.38
CA THR A 41 -22.76 0.77 -5.36
C THR A 41 -21.63 1.60 -4.75
N PRO A 42 -20.78 2.27 -5.55
CA PRO A 42 -19.73 3.14 -5.01
C PRO A 42 -20.27 4.23 -4.07
N VAL A 43 -21.46 4.75 -4.37
CA VAL A 43 -22.12 5.76 -3.54
C VAL A 43 -22.54 5.18 -2.19
N GLN A 44 -23.11 3.97 -2.17
CA GLN A 44 -23.47 3.29 -0.94
C GLN A 44 -22.24 2.93 -0.10
N ALA A 45 -21.17 2.43 -0.72
CA ALA A 45 -19.91 2.16 -0.03
C ALA A 45 -19.37 3.42 0.68
N MET A 46 -19.35 4.56 -0.02
CA MET A 46 -18.95 5.85 0.56
C MET A 46 -19.89 6.29 1.69
N GLN A 47 -21.21 6.13 1.56
CA GLN A 47 -22.19 6.48 2.60
C GLN A 47 -22.04 5.64 3.86
N GLU A 48 -21.68 4.35 3.73
CA GLU A 48 -21.35 3.49 4.87
C GLU A 48 -19.95 3.76 5.46
N GLY A 49 -19.19 4.68 4.86
CA GLY A 49 -17.86 5.11 5.33
C GLY A 49 -16.72 4.22 4.83
N ILE A 50 -16.93 3.46 3.77
CA ILE A 50 -15.86 2.68 3.13
C ILE A 50 -15.09 3.59 2.19
N GLN A 51 -13.76 3.61 2.36
CA GLN A 51 -12.83 4.26 1.44
C GLN A 51 -11.73 3.28 1.04
N VAL A 52 -11.30 3.34 -0.20
CA VAL A 52 -10.26 2.48 -0.75
C VAL A 52 -9.12 3.33 -1.29
N ILE A 53 -7.91 3.04 -0.83
CA ILE A 53 -6.67 3.55 -1.41
C ILE A 53 -6.09 2.42 -2.25
N TYR A 54 -6.21 2.57 -3.56
CA TYR A 54 -5.65 1.64 -4.54
C TYR A 54 -4.15 1.87 -4.72
N GLN A 55 -3.46 0.93 -5.30
CA GLN A 55 -2.03 1.00 -5.58
C GLN A 55 -1.64 2.21 -6.43
N ASP A 56 -2.50 2.66 -7.35
CA ASP A 56 -2.30 3.84 -8.19
C ASP A 56 -2.65 5.18 -7.52
N LEU A 57 -3.14 5.15 -6.26
CA LEU A 57 -3.60 6.27 -5.43
C LEU A 57 -4.73 7.11 -6.01
N SER A 58 -5.00 7.05 -7.30
CA SER A 58 -6.04 7.79 -8.03
C SER A 58 -6.10 9.29 -7.67
N LEU A 59 -4.94 9.95 -7.50
CA LEU A 59 -4.82 11.38 -7.20
C LEU A 59 -4.82 12.22 -8.48
N PHE A 60 -5.38 13.42 -8.39
CA PHE A 60 -5.35 14.40 -9.47
C PHE A 60 -3.99 15.10 -9.49
N GLN A 61 -3.12 14.70 -10.43
CA GLN A 61 -1.71 15.11 -10.46
C GLN A 61 -1.53 16.63 -10.57
N HIS A 62 -2.37 17.33 -11.34
CA HIS A 62 -2.29 18.76 -11.60
C HIS A 62 -2.94 19.63 -10.52
N LEU A 63 -3.70 19.05 -9.61
CA LEU A 63 -4.26 19.74 -8.45
C LEU A 63 -3.26 19.75 -7.31
N ASN A 64 -3.39 20.72 -6.40
CA ASN A 64 -2.56 20.82 -5.22
C ASN A 64 -3.02 19.87 -4.09
N VAL A 65 -2.25 19.83 -3.00
CA VAL A 65 -2.52 19.00 -1.82
C VAL A 65 -3.90 19.30 -1.22
N ALA A 66 -4.22 20.58 -0.98
CA ALA A 66 -5.48 20.97 -0.37
C ALA A 66 -6.68 20.57 -1.22
N GLU A 67 -6.60 20.79 -2.53
CA GLU A 67 -7.65 20.42 -3.48
C GLU A 67 -7.89 18.91 -3.50
N ASN A 68 -6.83 18.11 -3.59
CA ASN A 68 -6.94 16.64 -3.58
C ASN A 68 -7.58 16.12 -2.29
N ILE A 69 -7.24 16.67 -1.14
CA ILE A 69 -7.82 16.26 0.14
C ILE A 69 -9.30 16.64 0.22
N ALA A 70 -9.66 17.83 -0.19
CA ALA A 70 -11.01 18.37 0.02
C ALA A 70 -12.03 17.95 -1.04
N ILE A 71 -11.62 17.57 -2.26
CA ILE A 71 -12.50 17.38 -3.43
C ILE A 71 -13.69 16.44 -3.17
N GLY A 72 -13.48 15.34 -2.47
CA GLY A 72 -14.52 14.38 -2.15
C GLY A 72 -15.59 14.99 -1.24
N ARG A 73 -15.20 15.73 -0.22
CA ARG A 73 -16.10 16.40 0.72
C ARG A 73 -16.86 17.54 0.05
N LEU A 74 -16.19 18.35 -0.79
CA LEU A 74 -16.84 19.43 -1.54
C LEU A 74 -17.95 18.90 -2.46
N LYS A 75 -17.74 17.75 -3.10
CA LYS A 75 -18.76 17.11 -3.94
C LYS A 75 -20.01 16.71 -3.14
N THR A 76 -19.86 16.19 -1.93
CA THR A 76 -21.02 15.81 -1.09
C THR A 76 -21.77 17.01 -0.54
N GLU A 77 -21.10 18.14 -0.28
CA GLU A 77 -21.71 19.36 0.22
C GLU A 77 -22.47 20.19 -0.85
N SER A 78 -22.33 19.83 -2.15
CA SER A 78 -23.05 20.43 -3.30
C SER A 78 -23.02 21.96 -3.35
N LYS A 79 -21.97 22.60 -2.87
CA LYS A 79 -21.82 24.07 -2.88
C LYS A 79 -21.53 24.57 -4.30
N LYS A 80 -22.29 25.61 -4.74
CA LYS A 80 -22.14 26.21 -6.07
C LYS A 80 -20.82 27.01 -6.25
N LEU A 81 -20.23 27.49 -5.16
CA LEU A 81 -19.00 28.28 -5.17
C LEU A 81 -17.95 27.62 -4.27
N ILE A 82 -16.72 27.54 -4.76
CA ILE A 82 -15.60 27.02 -3.99
C ILE A 82 -15.03 28.13 -3.09
N ASN A 83 -15.00 27.87 -1.79
CA ASN A 83 -14.31 28.72 -0.84
C ASN A 83 -12.91 28.15 -0.57
N TRP A 84 -11.87 28.76 -1.14
CA TRP A 84 -10.49 28.30 -1.04
C TRP A 84 -9.95 28.26 0.40
N LYS A 85 -10.39 29.17 1.25
CA LYS A 85 -10.04 29.16 2.67
C LYS A 85 -10.60 27.89 3.35
N TYR A 86 -11.83 27.52 3.02
CA TYR A 86 -12.47 26.30 3.52
C TYR A 86 -11.78 25.04 3.01
N VAL A 87 -11.36 25.02 1.74
CA VAL A 87 -10.56 23.92 1.15
C VAL A 87 -9.29 23.68 1.95
N LYS A 88 -8.53 24.75 2.24
CA LYS A 88 -7.30 24.66 3.06
C LYS A 88 -7.59 24.21 4.48
N THR A 89 -8.64 24.71 5.12
CA THR A 89 -9.04 24.27 6.48
C THR A 89 -9.32 22.77 6.52
N ILE A 90 -10.06 22.21 5.55
CA ILE A 90 -10.31 20.77 5.47
C ILE A 90 -8.98 20.00 5.43
N ALA A 91 -8.05 20.43 4.58
CA ALA A 91 -6.76 19.75 4.42
C ALA A 91 -5.92 19.80 5.70
N GLU A 92 -5.81 20.98 6.32
CA GLU A 92 -5.10 21.19 7.59
C GLU A 92 -5.64 20.30 8.70
N GLU A 93 -6.97 20.23 8.85
CA GLU A 93 -7.62 19.37 9.83
C GLU A 93 -7.25 17.90 9.66
N GLN A 94 -7.22 17.38 8.42
CA GLN A 94 -6.91 15.98 8.19
C GLN A 94 -5.41 15.69 8.40
N LEU A 95 -4.53 16.56 7.91
CA LEU A 95 -3.09 16.45 8.14
C LEU A 95 -2.75 16.48 9.64
N LYS A 96 -3.40 17.37 10.39
CA LYS A 96 -3.24 17.44 11.85
C LYS A 96 -3.68 16.16 12.56
N LYS A 97 -4.77 15.52 12.12
CA LYS A 97 -5.26 14.24 12.71
C LYS A 97 -4.23 13.13 12.63
N ILE A 98 -3.40 13.12 11.60
CA ILE A 98 -2.35 12.10 11.42
C ILE A 98 -0.95 12.59 11.81
N GLY A 99 -0.85 13.80 12.39
CA GLY A 99 0.40 14.36 12.88
C GLY A 99 1.42 14.68 11.79
N VAL A 100 0.97 15.07 10.58
CA VAL A 100 1.83 15.35 9.42
C VAL A 100 1.62 16.78 8.94
N SER A 101 2.68 17.41 8.46
CA SER A 101 2.64 18.70 7.77
C SER A 101 3.08 18.53 6.32
N LEU A 102 2.31 19.13 5.40
CA LEU A 102 2.62 19.22 3.97
C LEU A 102 2.31 20.63 3.49
N GLU A 103 3.03 21.07 2.45
CA GLU A 103 2.74 22.32 1.76
C GLU A 103 1.43 22.21 0.98
N LEU A 104 0.41 23.00 1.35
CA LEU A 104 -0.96 22.85 0.84
C LEU A 104 -1.12 23.24 -0.62
N ASP A 105 -0.32 24.20 -1.09
CA ASP A 105 -0.37 24.72 -2.45
C ASP A 105 0.54 23.94 -3.42
N GLN A 106 1.36 23.00 -2.91
CA GLN A 106 2.22 22.17 -3.73
C GLN A 106 1.39 21.20 -4.59
N LYS A 107 1.75 21.05 -5.86
CA LYS A 107 1.08 20.12 -6.78
C LYS A 107 1.44 18.66 -6.44
N ILE A 108 0.48 17.77 -6.68
CA ILE A 108 0.67 16.34 -6.42
C ILE A 108 1.81 15.75 -7.25
N GLU A 109 1.98 16.17 -8.51
CA GLU A 109 3.06 15.68 -9.38
C GLU A 109 4.46 15.88 -8.80
N GLU A 110 4.65 16.92 -7.98
CA GLU A 110 5.92 17.29 -7.34
C GLU A 110 6.21 16.53 -6.05
N LEU A 111 5.23 15.80 -5.51
CA LEU A 111 5.36 15.08 -4.25
C LEU A 111 6.10 13.75 -4.41
N SER A 112 6.83 13.35 -3.36
CA SER A 112 7.30 11.98 -3.21
C SER A 112 6.13 10.99 -3.11
N MET A 113 6.38 9.70 -3.40
CA MET A 113 5.33 8.68 -3.31
C MET A 113 4.77 8.56 -1.90
N ALA A 114 5.60 8.69 -0.87
CA ALA A 114 5.17 8.70 0.52
C ALA A 114 4.21 9.86 0.84
N ASN A 115 4.50 11.06 0.36
CA ASN A 115 3.63 12.20 0.56
C ASN A 115 2.31 12.08 -0.24
N LYS A 116 2.36 11.49 -1.44
CA LYS A 116 1.15 11.14 -2.21
C LYS A 116 0.27 10.16 -1.43
N GLN A 117 0.86 9.17 -0.77
CA GLN A 117 0.14 8.22 0.08
C GLN A 117 -0.55 8.94 1.26
N ILE A 118 0.15 9.87 1.90
CA ILE A 118 -0.41 10.71 2.98
C ILE A 118 -1.61 11.52 2.48
N VAL A 119 -1.52 12.14 1.31
CA VAL A 119 -2.63 12.88 0.69
C VAL A 119 -3.82 11.97 0.42
N ALA A 120 -3.60 10.74 -0.08
CA ALA A 120 -4.68 9.78 -0.31
C ALA A 120 -5.39 9.37 0.98
N ILE A 121 -4.63 9.16 2.08
CA ILE A 121 -5.19 8.91 3.42
C ILE A 121 -6.02 10.11 3.87
N CYS A 122 -5.48 11.33 3.83
CA CYS A 122 -6.19 12.54 4.23
C CYS A 122 -7.48 12.77 3.41
N ARG A 123 -7.45 12.47 2.10
CA ARG A 123 -8.63 12.52 1.23
C ARG A 123 -9.72 11.54 1.69
N ALA A 124 -9.34 10.32 2.08
CA ALA A 124 -10.26 9.34 2.64
C ALA A 124 -10.85 9.83 3.98
N LEU A 125 -10.00 10.35 4.88
CA LEU A 125 -10.43 10.90 6.17
C LEU A 125 -11.40 12.08 6.03
N ALA A 126 -11.20 12.95 5.04
CA ALA A 126 -12.08 14.09 4.77
C ALA A 126 -13.51 13.68 4.39
N GLN A 127 -13.72 12.42 3.96
CA GLN A 127 -15.01 11.85 3.58
C GLN A 127 -15.67 10.99 4.68
N ASN A 128 -15.37 11.25 5.95
CA ASN A 128 -15.91 10.50 7.08
C ASN A 128 -15.64 8.99 7.01
N CYS A 129 -14.45 8.60 6.59
CA CYS A 129 -14.00 7.22 6.50
C CYS A 129 -14.10 6.53 7.87
N LYS A 130 -14.75 5.35 7.89
CA LYS A 130 -14.84 4.44 9.04
C LYS A 130 -14.06 3.15 8.79
N ILE A 131 -14.05 2.71 7.53
CA ILE A 131 -13.38 1.48 7.08
C ILE A 131 -12.46 1.87 5.93
N LEU A 132 -11.15 1.80 6.16
CA LEU A 132 -10.12 2.13 5.20
C LEU A 132 -9.49 0.87 4.63
N PHE A 133 -9.62 0.66 3.33
CA PHE A 133 -8.89 -0.35 2.59
C PHE A 133 -7.62 0.25 2.00
N MET A 134 -6.49 -0.43 2.15
CA MET A 134 -5.20 -0.03 1.59
C MET A 134 -4.62 -1.20 0.80
N ASP A 135 -4.60 -1.07 -0.53
CA ASP A 135 -4.12 -2.10 -1.45
C ASP A 135 -2.64 -1.87 -1.78
N GLU A 136 -1.76 -2.67 -1.20
CA GLU A 136 -0.30 -2.63 -1.35
C GLU A 136 0.33 -1.22 -1.20
N PRO A 137 0.05 -0.49 -0.12
CA PRO A 137 0.41 0.92 -0.01
C PRO A 137 1.92 1.19 0.13
N THR A 138 2.73 0.15 0.30
CA THR A 138 4.17 0.24 0.62
C THR A 138 5.09 -0.14 -0.54
N THR A 139 4.54 -0.53 -1.70
CA THR A 139 5.31 -1.12 -2.81
C THR A 139 6.42 -0.20 -3.34
N ALA A 140 6.19 1.12 -3.34
CA ALA A 140 7.13 2.10 -3.87
C ALA A 140 7.75 3.00 -2.79
N LEU A 141 7.78 2.54 -1.54
CA LEU A 141 8.30 3.28 -0.39
C LEU A 141 9.64 2.73 0.09
N THR A 142 10.49 3.61 0.60
CA THR A 142 11.69 3.25 1.36
C THR A 142 11.30 2.69 2.74
N ASN A 143 12.21 1.96 3.40
CA ASN A 143 11.93 1.39 4.72
C ASN A 143 11.51 2.44 5.75
N ALA A 144 12.14 3.62 5.77
CA ALA A 144 11.78 4.70 6.68
C ALA A 144 10.38 5.27 6.39
N GLU A 145 9.99 5.35 5.11
CA GLU A 145 8.65 5.78 4.71
C GLU A 145 7.59 4.73 5.06
N VAL A 146 7.91 3.44 4.91
CA VAL A 146 7.05 2.34 5.35
C VAL A 146 6.79 2.44 6.85
N GLU A 147 7.83 2.55 7.68
CA GLU A 147 7.67 2.71 9.13
C GLU A 147 6.77 3.89 9.50
N ARG A 148 6.94 5.03 8.81
CA ARG A 148 6.10 6.21 9.01
C ARG A 148 4.64 5.93 8.67
N LEU A 149 4.37 5.25 7.55
CA LEU A 149 3.02 4.89 7.13
C LEU A 149 2.37 3.93 8.14
N LEU A 150 3.09 2.89 8.59
CA LEU A 150 2.59 1.92 9.56
C LEU A 150 2.27 2.59 10.91
N LYS A 151 3.06 3.57 11.36
CA LYS A 151 2.76 4.39 12.54
C LYS A 151 1.45 5.18 12.37
N ILE A 152 1.23 5.79 11.21
CA ILE A 152 -0.03 6.49 10.90
C ILE A 152 -1.21 5.52 10.97
N MET A 153 -1.10 4.32 10.41
CA MET A 153 -2.15 3.30 10.48
C MET A 153 -2.48 2.89 11.92
N ILE A 154 -1.46 2.73 12.77
CA ILE A 154 -1.64 2.41 14.20
C ILE A 154 -2.37 3.55 14.92
N GLU A 155 -2.03 4.82 14.65
CA GLU A 155 -2.72 5.97 15.24
C GLU A 155 -4.18 6.07 14.76
N LEU A 156 -4.45 5.83 13.49
CA LEU A 156 -5.81 5.79 12.96
C LEU A 156 -6.64 4.67 13.63
N LYS A 157 -6.05 3.49 13.83
CA LYS A 157 -6.67 2.38 14.57
C LYS A 157 -7.00 2.78 16.02
N LYS A 158 -6.09 3.44 16.74
CA LYS A 158 -6.34 3.94 18.10
C LYS A 158 -7.51 4.91 18.17
N ASN A 159 -7.72 5.67 17.10
CA ASN A 159 -8.84 6.60 16.94
C ASN A 159 -10.14 5.90 16.46
N GLY A 160 -10.21 4.57 16.50
CA GLY A 160 -11.40 3.77 16.22
C GLY A 160 -11.64 3.45 14.74
N MET A 161 -10.68 3.70 13.86
CA MET A 161 -10.80 3.35 12.44
C MET A 161 -10.56 1.86 12.21
N ALA A 162 -11.44 1.21 11.46
CA ALA A 162 -11.21 -0.13 10.93
C ALA A 162 -10.30 -0.03 9.69
N ILE A 163 -9.20 -0.77 9.67
CA ILE A 163 -8.27 -0.77 8.54
C ILE A 163 -8.14 -2.18 8.00
N ILE A 164 -8.39 -2.35 6.70
CA ILE A 164 -8.09 -3.56 5.95
C ILE A 164 -6.84 -3.30 5.12
N PHE A 165 -5.76 -3.98 5.48
CA PHE A 165 -4.43 -3.81 4.91
C PHE A 165 -4.07 -5.00 4.04
N ILE A 166 -3.75 -4.75 2.79
CA ILE A 166 -3.32 -5.78 1.84
C ILE A 166 -1.84 -5.63 1.61
N SER A 167 -1.09 -6.67 1.94
CA SER A 167 0.35 -6.74 1.68
C SER A 167 0.78 -8.20 1.49
N HIS A 168 1.78 -8.41 0.66
CA HIS A 168 2.49 -9.67 0.52
C HIS A 168 3.82 -9.68 1.28
N LYS A 169 4.18 -8.56 1.94
CA LYS A 169 5.41 -8.41 2.72
C LYS A 169 5.15 -8.83 4.18
N LEU A 170 5.67 -9.98 4.56
CA LEU A 170 5.41 -10.60 5.86
C LEU A 170 5.79 -9.70 7.03
N ASP A 171 6.91 -8.97 6.95
CA ASP A 171 7.38 -8.07 8.02
C ASP A 171 6.37 -6.94 8.30
N GLU A 172 5.77 -6.38 7.25
CA GLU A 172 4.76 -5.34 7.39
C GLU A 172 3.48 -5.91 8.02
N VAL A 173 3.05 -7.10 7.58
CA VAL A 173 1.86 -7.78 8.12
C VAL A 173 2.02 -7.98 9.62
N PHE A 174 3.12 -8.59 10.06
CA PHE A 174 3.34 -8.85 11.49
C PHE A 174 3.55 -7.60 12.34
N SER A 175 3.97 -6.49 11.75
CA SER A 175 4.17 -5.23 12.48
C SER A 175 2.88 -4.51 12.84
N VAL A 176 1.76 -4.74 12.12
CA VAL A 176 0.52 -3.95 12.29
C VAL A 176 -0.76 -4.75 12.40
N ALA A 177 -0.81 -5.99 11.89
CA ALA A 177 -2.04 -6.77 11.84
C ALA A 177 -2.43 -7.33 13.22
N ASP A 178 -3.71 -7.23 13.56
CA ASP A 178 -4.32 -7.96 14.68
C ASP A 178 -4.82 -9.33 14.21
N ASN A 179 -5.49 -9.36 13.06
CA ASN A 179 -6.04 -10.55 12.43
C ASN A 179 -5.58 -10.62 10.98
N ILE A 180 -5.43 -11.84 10.48
CA ILE A 180 -4.97 -12.14 9.12
C ILE A 180 -5.93 -13.12 8.48
N THR A 181 -6.53 -12.74 7.35
CA THR A 181 -7.24 -13.67 6.47
C THR A 181 -6.32 -14.04 5.31
N ILE A 182 -6.15 -15.32 5.08
CA ILE A 182 -5.25 -15.83 4.05
C ILE A 182 -6.05 -16.32 2.84
N PHE A 183 -5.68 -15.81 1.66
CA PHE A 183 -6.21 -16.21 0.37
C PHE A 183 -5.17 -16.96 -0.45
N ARG A 184 -5.61 -18.02 -1.12
CA ARG A 184 -4.82 -18.77 -2.07
C ARG A 184 -5.71 -19.31 -3.19
N ASN A 185 -5.34 -19.05 -4.46
CA ASN A 185 -6.08 -19.50 -5.64
C ASN A 185 -7.57 -19.17 -5.66
N GLY A 186 -7.96 -18.01 -5.14
CA GLY A 186 -9.36 -17.58 -5.06
C GLY A 186 -10.14 -18.10 -3.85
N GLU A 187 -9.53 -18.91 -3.00
CA GLU A 187 -10.16 -19.50 -1.83
C GLU A 187 -9.61 -18.90 -0.52
N LYS A 188 -10.48 -18.82 0.49
CA LYS A 188 -10.08 -18.49 1.85
C LYS A 188 -9.49 -19.71 2.52
N ILE A 189 -8.19 -19.66 2.90
CA ILE A 189 -7.50 -20.73 3.61
C ILE A 189 -7.84 -20.72 5.10
N GLY A 190 -7.97 -19.53 5.70
CA GLY A 190 -8.33 -19.38 7.10
C GLY A 190 -8.23 -17.95 7.60
N ASP A 191 -8.74 -17.76 8.82
CA ASP A 191 -8.61 -16.52 9.62
C ASP A 191 -7.78 -16.85 10.84
N PHE A 192 -6.79 -16.03 11.13
CA PHE A 192 -5.83 -16.24 12.22
C PHE A 192 -5.61 -14.93 12.98
N LYS A 193 -5.32 -15.01 14.26
CA LYS A 193 -4.71 -13.89 14.98
C LYS A 193 -3.24 -13.79 14.57
N SER A 194 -2.72 -12.57 14.47
CA SER A 194 -1.31 -12.37 14.14
C SER A 194 -0.36 -13.09 15.11
N SER A 195 -0.77 -13.20 16.39
CA SER A 195 -0.03 -13.92 17.44
C SER A 195 0.00 -15.44 17.30
N GLU A 196 -0.85 -16.02 16.46
CA GLU A 196 -0.97 -17.47 16.23
C GLU A 196 -0.11 -17.96 15.07
N LEU A 197 0.48 -17.03 14.30
CA LEU A 197 1.29 -17.32 13.11
C LEU A 197 2.73 -16.84 13.28
N ASP A 198 3.64 -17.54 12.65
CA ASP A 198 4.98 -17.05 12.36
C ASP A 198 5.17 -16.82 10.84
N LYS A 199 6.32 -16.26 10.44
CA LYS A 199 6.60 -15.96 9.03
C LYS A 199 6.60 -17.22 8.16
N LYS A 200 7.04 -18.37 8.69
CA LYS A 200 7.10 -19.63 7.95
C LYS A 200 5.70 -20.20 7.69
N SER A 201 4.87 -20.26 8.73
CA SER A 201 3.50 -20.73 8.62
C SER A 201 2.66 -19.82 7.74
N LEU A 202 2.80 -18.49 7.86
CA LEU A 202 2.10 -17.55 6.98
C LEU A 202 2.52 -17.75 5.51
N ALA A 203 3.83 -17.84 5.23
CA ALA A 203 4.32 -18.11 3.88
C ALA A 203 3.81 -19.46 3.33
N TYR A 204 3.80 -20.50 4.15
CA TYR A 204 3.25 -21.80 3.79
C TYR A 204 1.76 -21.73 3.44
N TYR A 205 0.94 -21.10 4.27
CA TYR A 205 -0.50 -20.96 3.99
C TYR A 205 -0.77 -20.14 2.73
N MET A 206 0.04 -19.11 2.47
CA MET A 206 -0.10 -18.27 1.27
C MET A 206 0.27 -19.02 -0.01
N THR A 207 1.37 -19.80 0.01
CA THR A 207 1.94 -20.44 -1.20
C THR A 207 1.53 -21.90 -1.37
N GLY A 208 1.20 -22.58 -0.26
CA GLY A 208 0.97 -24.03 -0.22
C GLY A 208 2.26 -24.87 -0.30
N ARG A 209 3.41 -24.24 -0.17
CA ARG A 209 4.73 -24.89 -0.26
C ARG A 209 5.62 -24.43 0.88
N GLU A 210 6.46 -25.33 1.38
CA GLU A 210 7.57 -24.90 2.22
C GLU A 210 8.55 -24.10 1.37
N VAL A 211 8.76 -22.83 1.75
CA VAL A 211 9.70 -21.96 1.05
C VAL A 211 11.07 -22.18 1.67
N GLU A 212 11.82 -23.12 1.12
CA GLU A 212 13.23 -23.27 1.39
C GLU A 212 14.00 -22.41 0.38
N TYR A 213 14.91 -21.58 0.86
CA TYR A 213 15.89 -20.87 0.03
C TYR A 213 17.23 -21.57 0.17
N PRO A 214 17.49 -22.67 -0.58
CA PRO A 214 18.81 -23.26 -0.56
C PRO A 214 19.81 -22.20 -1.06
N ARG A 215 20.86 -21.99 -0.27
CA ARG A 215 21.95 -21.11 -0.70
C ARG A 215 22.55 -21.70 -1.98
N TYR A 216 22.46 -20.95 -3.07
CA TYR A 216 23.16 -21.33 -4.29
C TYR A 216 24.66 -21.41 -4.01
N ILE A 217 25.24 -22.60 -4.24
CA ILE A 217 26.68 -22.82 -4.14
C ILE A 217 27.16 -23.03 -5.57
N ARG A 218 28.04 -22.15 -6.03
CA ARG A 218 28.68 -22.28 -7.33
C ARG A 218 29.53 -23.56 -7.35
N ASN A 219 29.45 -24.34 -8.41
CA ASN A 219 30.40 -25.39 -8.69
C ASN A 219 31.72 -24.77 -9.21
N GLU A 220 32.82 -24.99 -8.55
CA GLU A 220 34.12 -24.33 -8.74
C GLU A 220 34.88 -24.70 -10.04
N ALA A 221 34.21 -25.11 -11.11
CA ALA A 221 34.86 -25.73 -12.26
C ALA A 221 35.61 -24.76 -13.20
N ASP A 222 35.29 -23.45 -13.18
CA ASP A 222 35.96 -22.50 -14.10
C ASP A 222 36.03 -21.09 -13.46
N ASP A 223 37.25 -20.64 -13.24
CA ASP A 223 37.52 -19.33 -12.58
C ASP A 223 37.75 -18.20 -13.60
N THR A 224 37.60 -18.49 -14.88
CA THR A 224 37.79 -17.51 -15.96
C THR A 224 36.60 -16.52 -15.99
N PRO A 225 36.83 -15.21 -15.90
CA PRO A 225 35.77 -14.22 -16.04
C PRO A 225 35.14 -14.26 -17.44
N ILE A 226 33.82 -14.26 -17.52
CA ILE A 226 33.07 -14.08 -18.77
C ILE A 226 32.72 -12.63 -19.04
N LEU A 227 32.76 -11.79 -18.00
CA LEU A 227 32.65 -10.35 -18.07
C LEU A 227 33.60 -9.72 -17.07
N GLU A 228 34.39 -8.77 -17.53
CA GLU A 228 35.28 -7.97 -16.71
C GLU A 228 35.03 -6.49 -16.99
N ILE A 229 34.80 -5.74 -15.95
CA ILE A 229 34.56 -4.29 -16.03
C ILE A 229 35.63 -3.62 -15.20
N GLU A 230 36.38 -2.70 -15.82
CA GLU A 230 37.48 -1.97 -15.19
C GLU A 230 37.22 -0.46 -15.28
N ASN A 231 37.21 0.20 -14.12
CA ASN A 231 37.17 1.67 -13.99
C ASN A 231 36.06 2.35 -14.81
N LEU A 232 34.95 1.66 -15.06
CA LEU A 232 33.86 2.18 -15.87
C LEU A 232 33.25 3.42 -15.21
N THR A 233 33.17 4.51 -15.99
CA THR A 233 32.67 5.80 -15.51
C THR A 233 31.69 6.39 -16.50
N ARG A 234 30.56 6.88 -16.02
CA ARG A 234 29.63 7.70 -16.81
C ARG A 234 29.33 8.99 -16.08
N LYS A 235 29.64 10.12 -16.74
CA LYS A 235 29.51 11.47 -16.15
C LYS A 235 28.12 11.69 -15.55
N ASN A 236 28.07 12.16 -14.31
CA ASN A 236 26.88 12.45 -13.52
C ASN A 236 25.98 11.23 -13.18
N GLN A 237 26.45 10.00 -13.41
CA GLN A 237 25.69 8.80 -13.05
C GLN A 237 26.50 7.89 -12.12
N PHE A 238 27.68 7.41 -12.56
CA PHE A 238 28.55 6.57 -11.72
C PHE A 238 30.01 6.79 -12.08
N LYS A 239 30.92 6.43 -11.18
CA LYS A 239 32.35 6.63 -11.33
C LYS A 239 33.12 5.44 -10.80
N ASN A 240 34.13 5.01 -11.62
CA ASN A 240 35.14 4.06 -11.21
C ASN A 240 34.61 2.70 -10.74
N ILE A 241 33.66 2.14 -11.49
CA ILE A 241 33.05 0.84 -11.22
C ILE A 241 33.92 -0.25 -11.81
N SER A 242 34.34 -1.22 -10.98
CA SER A 242 35.11 -2.39 -11.40
C SER A 242 34.56 -3.63 -10.72
N PHE A 243 34.27 -4.69 -11.48
CA PHE A 243 33.92 -6.01 -11.00
C PHE A 243 34.03 -7.04 -12.12
N SER A 244 34.09 -8.31 -11.76
CA SER A 244 34.09 -9.42 -12.72
C SER A 244 32.94 -10.38 -12.46
N VAL A 245 32.48 -11.05 -13.50
CA VAL A 245 31.45 -12.09 -13.46
C VAL A 245 32.00 -13.35 -14.10
N ARG A 246 31.90 -14.47 -13.43
CA ARG A 246 32.36 -15.77 -13.89
C ARG A 246 31.16 -16.64 -14.27
N LYS A 247 31.39 -17.68 -15.02
CA LYS A 247 30.34 -18.63 -15.40
C LYS A 247 29.69 -19.25 -14.15
N GLY A 248 28.36 -19.13 -14.05
CA GLY A 248 27.59 -19.62 -12.89
C GLY A 248 27.56 -18.66 -11.70
N ASP A 249 28.11 -17.44 -11.78
CA ASP A 249 27.96 -16.45 -10.75
C ASP A 249 26.54 -15.83 -10.77
N ILE A 250 26.04 -15.49 -9.59
CA ILE A 250 24.88 -14.62 -9.41
C ILE A 250 25.37 -13.35 -8.68
N ILE A 251 25.36 -12.23 -9.36
CA ILE A 251 25.80 -10.95 -8.78
C ILE A 251 24.60 -10.09 -8.46
N GLY A 252 24.50 -9.64 -7.21
CA GLY A 252 23.51 -8.66 -6.77
C GLY A 252 24.06 -7.24 -6.87
N LEU A 253 23.40 -6.36 -7.64
CA LEU A 253 23.66 -4.93 -7.62
C LEU A 253 22.68 -4.28 -6.64
N THR A 254 23.21 -3.56 -5.63
CA THR A 254 22.39 -2.89 -4.62
C THR A 254 22.82 -1.43 -4.48
N GLY A 255 21.88 -0.56 -4.12
CA GLY A 255 22.15 0.85 -3.89
C GLY A 255 20.91 1.58 -3.38
N LEU A 256 21.10 2.79 -2.88
CA LEU A 256 19.99 3.66 -2.53
C LEU A 256 19.29 4.19 -3.79
N LEU A 257 18.02 4.57 -3.67
CA LEU A 257 17.29 5.20 -4.77
C LEU A 257 18.05 6.47 -5.23
N GLY A 258 18.40 6.54 -6.51
CA GLY A 258 19.17 7.66 -7.06
C GLY A 258 20.69 7.52 -6.94
N SER A 259 21.21 6.35 -6.57
CA SER A 259 22.67 6.13 -6.48
C SER A 259 23.36 5.83 -7.83
N GLY A 260 22.61 5.74 -8.92
CA GLY A 260 23.10 5.49 -10.28
C GLY A 260 22.57 4.19 -10.90
#